data_8907f8fdcf0e90622764261452dd4abb
#
_entry.id   8907f8fdcf0e90622764261452dd4abb
#
_cell.length_a   1.000
_cell.length_b   1.000
_cell.length_c   1.000
_cell.angle_alpha   90.00
_cell.angle_beta   90.00
_cell.angle_gamma   90.00
#
_symmetry.space_group_name_H-M   'P 1'
#
loop_
_entity.id
_entity.type
_entity.pdbx_description
1 polymer ?
#
loop_
_entity_poly.entity_id
_entity_poly.type
_entity_poly.pdbx_seq_one_letter_code
_entity_poly.pdbx_strand_id
1 'polypeptide(L)'
;VITTDIQDNKAQLAFEVCVDADVKHEITLQLFENNSKIIDETIELDEGKNYHSFPFEISDPKLWYPNELGEQNMYTFNLKMVDNDEDKIIEERDITMGIRTIEMIEEPDSIGTAFYFKVNGTPLYMKGANYIPEEMITSWMSREKTQKLLEQCVGDAHMNMLRIWGGGIYPPDYFFEICDSLGILVWQDFMFAGSTYPYTDEFINNVKEEAKKHVVRLKNHPSLALWCGNNEISEGYYNWGWQKSMNWSDAEYQEMKDGYDKL
;
A
#
# COMPACT_ATOMS: atom_id res chain seq x y z
N VAL A 1 -3.35 11.24 -1.67
CA VAL A 1 -4.63 11.50 -0.97
C VAL A 1 -5.00 10.27 -0.17
N ILE A 2 -5.51 10.45 1.02
CA ILE A 2 -5.98 9.37 1.90
C ILE A 2 -7.39 9.65 2.40
N THR A 3 -8.20 8.60 2.53
CA THR A 3 -9.49 8.67 3.24
C THR A 3 -9.21 8.56 4.74
N THR A 4 -9.68 9.55 5.50
CA THR A 4 -9.48 9.58 6.96
C THR A 4 -10.72 9.09 7.71
N ASP A 5 -11.92 9.35 7.17
CA ASP A 5 -13.19 8.90 7.75
C ASP A 5 -14.32 8.94 6.71
N ILE A 6 -15.38 8.16 6.92
CA ILE A 6 -16.61 8.20 6.12
C ILE A 6 -17.78 8.14 7.09
N GLN A 7 -18.50 9.27 7.26
CA GLN A 7 -19.67 9.39 8.12
C GLN A 7 -20.75 10.26 7.47
N ASP A 8 -22.02 10.00 7.76
CA ASP A 8 -23.17 10.82 7.34
C ASP A 8 -23.16 11.16 5.84
N ASN A 9 -22.81 10.19 5.01
CA ASN A 9 -22.68 10.33 3.54
C ASN A 9 -21.64 11.37 3.10
N LYS A 10 -20.57 11.54 3.89
CA LYS A 10 -19.43 12.41 3.63
C LYS A 10 -18.14 11.66 3.83
N ALA A 11 -17.20 11.84 2.91
CA ALA A 11 -15.83 11.36 3.05
C ALA A 11 -14.92 12.50 3.48
N GLN A 12 -14.25 12.31 4.61
CA GLN A 12 -13.17 13.18 5.05
C GLN A 12 -11.86 12.66 4.42
N LEU A 13 -11.15 13.54 3.75
CA LEU A 13 -9.95 13.23 3.00
C LEU A 13 -8.81 14.16 3.44
N ALA A 14 -7.58 13.70 3.29
CA ALA A 14 -6.40 14.53 3.44
C ALA A 14 -5.50 14.40 2.20
N PHE A 15 -5.11 15.54 1.64
CA PHE A 15 -4.05 15.62 0.65
C PHE A 15 -2.73 15.80 1.40
N GLU A 16 -1.93 14.76 1.43
CA GLU A 16 -0.60 14.78 2.02
C GLU A 16 0.46 14.90 0.93
N VAL A 17 1.37 15.82 1.09
CA VAL A 17 2.47 16.07 0.15
C VAL A 17 3.79 16.18 0.90
N CYS A 18 4.85 15.65 0.27
CA CYS A 18 6.23 15.91 0.66
C CYS A 18 6.93 16.56 -0.52
N VAL A 19 7.41 17.78 -0.33
CA VAL A 19 8.19 18.52 -1.32
C VAL A 19 9.63 18.60 -0.83
N ASP A 20 10.59 18.19 -1.68
CA ASP A 20 12.02 18.29 -1.41
C ASP A 20 12.54 19.53 -2.16
N ALA A 21 13.00 20.53 -1.43
CA ALA A 21 13.41 21.81 -1.98
C ALA A 21 14.91 22.05 -1.79
N ASP A 22 15.59 22.48 -2.83
CA ASP A 22 17.04 22.78 -2.79
C ASP A 22 17.35 24.10 -2.07
N VAL A 23 16.38 25.01 -2.02
CA VAL A 23 16.47 26.33 -1.39
C VAL A 23 15.15 26.75 -0.77
N LYS A 24 15.21 27.69 0.15
CA LYS A 24 13.98 28.31 0.68
C LYS A 24 13.22 29.01 -0.45
N HIS A 25 11.94 28.66 -0.61
CA HIS A 25 11.11 29.14 -1.71
C HIS A 25 9.61 29.11 -1.35
N GLU A 26 8.80 29.90 -2.04
CA GLU A 26 7.35 29.91 -1.89
C GLU A 26 6.68 29.30 -3.13
N ILE A 27 5.78 28.35 -2.91
CA ILE A 27 5.00 27.72 -3.98
C ILE A 27 3.52 27.72 -3.65
N THR A 28 2.68 27.57 -4.68
CA THR A 28 1.24 27.31 -4.50
C THR A 28 0.92 25.88 -4.94
N LEU A 29 0.27 25.14 -4.06
CA LEU A 29 -0.28 23.81 -4.34
C LEU A 29 -1.75 23.92 -4.69
N GLN A 30 -2.13 23.43 -5.86
CA GLN A 30 -3.51 23.42 -6.34
C GLN A 30 -3.95 21.98 -6.60
N LEU A 31 -5.05 21.57 -6.00
CA LEU A 31 -5.67 20.28 -6.26
C LEU A 31 -7.03 20.48 -6.91
N PHE A 32 -7.26 19.77 -7.99
CA PHE A 32 -8.51 19.84 -8.76
C PHE A 32 -9.20 18.48 -8.80
N GLU A 33 -10.51 18.48 -8.71
CA GLU A 33 -11.38 17.37 -9.04
C GLU A 33 -12.34 17.81 -10.15
N ASN A 34 -12.40 17.08 -11.27
CA ASN A 34 -13.27 17.40 -12.41
C ASN A 34 -13.19 18.89 -12.84
N ASN A 35 -12.00 19.47 -12.89
CA ASN A 35 -11.69 20.89 -13.15
C ASN A 35 -12.16 21.87 -12.05
N SER A 36 -12.74 21.40 -10.95
CA SER A 36 -13.06 22.23 -9.80
C SER A 36 -11.87 22.26 -8.85
N LYS A 37 -11.38 23.46 -8.54
CA LYS A 37 -10.28 23.63 -7.56
C LYS A 37 -10.82 23.36 -6.15
N ILE A 38 -10.25 22.37 -5.44
CA ILE A 38 -10.63 21.99 -4.09
C ILE A 38 -9.59 22.40 -3.05
N ILE A 39 -8.32 22.56 -3.46
CA ILE A 39 -7.24 23.10 -2.63
C ILE A 39 -6.51 24.17 -3.44
N ASP A 40 -6.17 25.28 -2.81
CA ASP A 40 -5.39 26.40 -3.35
C ASP A 40 -4.60 27.02 -2.18
N GLU A 41 -3.44 26.43 -1.88
CA GLU A 41 -2.68 26.75 -0.69
C GLU A 41 -1.26 27.17 -1.05
N THR A 42 -0.88 28.35 -0.58
CA THR A 42 0.48 28.87 -0.70
C THR A 42 1.28 28.46 0.53
N ILE A 43 2.43 27.84 0.32
CA ILE A 43 3.31 27.32 1.35
C ILE A 43 4.74 27.82 1.18
N GLU A 44 5.39 28.15 2.31
CA GLU A 44 6.83 28.35 2.34
C GLU A 44 7.54 26.99 2.48
N LEU A 45 8.54 26.76 1.66
CA LEU A 45 9.44 25.61 1.72
C LEU A 45 10.78 26.05 2.33
N ASP A 46 11.26 25.29 3.30
CA ASP A 46 12.65 25.35 3.72
C ASP A 46 13.51 24.41 2.88
N GLU A 47 14.83 24.58 2.89
CA GLU A 47 15.76 23.63 2.27
C GLU A 47 15.56 22.22 2.85
N GLY A 48 15.43 21.21 1.98
CA GLY A 48 15.17 19.81 2.31
C GLY A 48 13.68 19.44 2.25
N LYS A 49 13.27 18.43 3.04
CA LYS A 49 11.93 17.83 2.97
C LYS A 49 10.90 18.59 3.79
N ASN A 50 9.87 19.05 3.11
CA ASN A 50 8.73 19.75 3.68
C ASN A 50 7.47 18.87 3.60
N TYR A 51 6.77 18.69 4.73
CA TYR A 51 5.58 17.86 4.81
C TYR A 51 4.36 18.70 5.12
N HIS A 52 3.34 18.62 4.27
CA HIS A 52 2.09 19.35 4.44
C HIS A 52 0.90 18.40 4.32
N SER A 53 -0.19 18.76 5.01
CA SER A 53 -1.44 18.00 4.97
C SER A 53 -2.61 18.98 4.89
N PHE A 54 -3.46 18.80 3.89
CA PHE A 54 -4.61 19.67 3.63
C PHE A 54 -5.88 18.83 3.67
N PRO A 55 -6.73 19.01 4.70
CA PRO A 55 -8.00 18.30 4.79
C PRO A 55 -9.02 18.87 3.80
N PHE A 56 -9.85 18.00 3.25
CA PHE A 56 -11.01 18.36 2.44
C PHE A 56 -12.11 17.33 2.53
N GLU A 57 -13.31 17.66 2.09
CA GLU A 57 -14.50 16.81 2.18
C GLU A 57 -15.11 16.58 0.81
N ILE A 58 -15.58 15.35 0.57
CA ILE A 58 -16.43 15.02 -0.56
C ILE A 58 -17.80 14.60 -0.01
N SER A 59 -18.85 15.32 -0.41
CA SER A 59 -20.24 14.98 -0.10
C SER A 59 -20.78 13.96 -1.08
N ASP A 60 -21.61 13.03 -0.63
CA ASP A 60 -22.20 11.94 -1.43
C ASP A 60 -21.12 11.13 -2.21
N PRO A 61 -20.04 10.63 -1.53
CA PRO A 61 -18.95 9.98 -2.21
C PRO A 61 -19.42 8.65 -2.85
N LYS A 62 -19.00 8.41 -4.08
CA LYS A 62 -19.08 7.08 -4.67
C LYS A 62 -17.96 6.22 -4.10
N LEU A 63 -18.30 5.25 -3.28
CA LEU A 63 -17.32 4.41 -2.61
C LEU A 63 -16.77 3.35 -3.57
N TRP A 64 -15.50 3.00 -3.38
CA TRP A 64 -14.87 1.86 -4.01
C TRP A 64 -15.18 0.59 -3.21
N TYR A 65 -15.53 -0.48 -3.92
CA TYR A 65 -15.80 -1.79 -3.33
C TYR A 65 -14.96 -2.88 -3.99
N PRO A 66 -14.59 -3.94 -3.25
CA PRO A 66 -13.99 -5.12 -3.86
C PRO A 66 -15.02 -5.89 -4.71
N ASN A 67 -14.47 -6.76 -5.58
CA ASN A 67 -15.25 -7.65 -6.44
C ASN A 67 -16.37 -8.37 -5.66
N GLU A 68 -17.55 -8.47 -6.27
CA GLU A 68 -18.79 -9.04 -5.72
C GLU A 68 -19.43 -8.27 -4.55
N LEU A 69 -18.86 -7.15 -4.10
CA LEU A 69 -19.46 -6.32 -3.05
C LEU A 69 -20.08 -5.01 -3.60
N GLY A 70 -19.55 -4.50 -4.70
CA GLY A 70 -20.05 -3.27 -5.31
C GLY A 70 -19.16 -2.80 -6.47
N GLU A 71 -19.32 -1.53 -6.84
CA GLU A 71 -18.61 -0.91 -7.95
C GLU A 71 -17.21 -0.42 -7.54
N GLN A 72 -16.27 -0.43 -8.47
CA GLN A 72 -14.90 0.06 -8.30
C GLN A 72 -14.80 1.53 -8.70
N ASN A 73 -15.48 2.40 -7.94
CA ASN A 73 -15.47 3.84 -8.22
C ASN A 73 -14.11 4.46 -7.89
N MET A 74 -13.51 5.12 -8.89
CA MET A 74 -12.21 5.79 -8.77
C MET A 74 -12.37 7.30 -8.98
N TYR A 75 -11.59 8.06 -8.21
CA TYR A 75 -11.43 9.51 -8.33
C TYR A 75 -10.09 9.83 -8.92
N THR A 76 -10.03 10.84 -9.78
CA THR A 76 -8.79 11.39 -10.30
C THR A 76 -8.68 12.85 -9.89
N PHE A 77 -7.64 13.17 -9.16
CA PHE A 77 -7.29 14.52 -8.75
C PHE A 77 -6.10 14.99 -9.58
N ASN A 78 -6.19 16.18 -10.15
CA ASN A 78 -5.06 16.81 -10.82
C ASN A 78 -4.35 17.74 -9.84
N LEU A 79 -3.09 17.46 -9.53
CA LEU A 79 -2.22 18.28 -8.71
C LEU A 79 -1.38 19.18 -9.61
N LYS A 80 -1.35 20.47 -9.27
CA LYS A 80 -0.39 21.45 -9.84
C LYS A 80 0.43 22.07 -8.74
N MET A 81 1.72 22.17 -8.98
CA MET A 81 2.65 22.93 -8.17
C MET A 81 3.13 24.14 -8.96
N VAL A 82 2.85 25.31 -8.45
CA VAL A 82 3.11 26.59 -9.12
C VAL A 82 4.22 27.35 -8.39
N ASP A 83 5.24 27.76 -9.11
CA ASP A 83 6.25 28.68 -8.66
C ASP A 83 5.64 30.09 -8.59
N ASN A 84 5.65 30.70 -7.40
CA ASN A 84 5.01 32.01 -7.20
C ASN A 84 5.85 33.18 -7.75
N ASP A 85 7.17 33.03 -7.87
CA ASP A 85 8.04 34.06 -8.40
C ASP A 85 7.97 34.15 -9.92
N GLU A 86 7.84 33.00 -10.59
CA GLU A 86 7.78 32.91 -12.05
C GLU A 86 6.35 32.77 -12.61
N ASP A 87 5.34 32.61 -11.75
CA ASP A 87 3.95 32.29 -12.12
C ASP A 87 3.87 31.12 -13.12
N LYS A 88 4.60 30.04 -12.79
CA LYS A 88 4.79 28.90 -13.70
C LYS A 88 4.49 27.59 -12.99
N ILE A 89 3.79 26.71 -13.68
CA ILE A 89 3.63 25.32 -13.23
C ILE A 89 4.98 24.61 -13.34
N ILE A 90 5.53 24.18 -12.19
CA ILE A 90 6.78 23.42 -12.09
C ILE A 90 6.55 21.92 -12.04
N GLU A 91 5.38 21.48 -11.59
CA GLU A 91 4.96 20.07 -11.65
C GLU A 91 3.44 19.96 -11.81
N GLU A 92 3.02 19.00 -12.61
CA GLU A 92 1.62 18.64 -12.77
C GLU A 92 1.52 17.11 -12.86
N ARG A 93 0.60 16.52 -12.08
CA ARG A 93 0.34 15.08 -12.13
C ARG A 93 -1.08 14.73 -11.74
N ASP A 94 -1.57 13.63 -12.30
CA ASP A 94 -2.83 13.03 -11.88
C ASP A 94 -2.59 12.03 -10.74
N ILE A 95 -3.49 12.06 -9.75
CA ILE A 95 -3.51 11.17 -8.60
C ILE A 95 -4.84 10.43 -8.63
N THR A 96 -4.79 9.12 -8.80
CA THR A 96 -5.99 8.29 -8.81
C THR A 96 -6.11 7.54 -7.49
N MET A 97 -7.33 7.49 -6.93
CA MET A 97 -7.63 6.75 -5.71
C MET A 97 -9.11 6.32 -5.64
N GLY A 98 -9.41 5.31 -4.86
CA GLY A 98 -10.77 4.95 -4.47
C GLY A 98 -11.06 5.34 -3.03
N ILE A 99 -12.26 5.84 -2.77
CA ILE A 99 -12.70 6.20 -1.40
C ILE A 99 -13.31 4.96 -0.76
N ARG A 100 -12.72 4.48 0.31
CA ARG A 100 -13.21 3.34 1.09
C ARG A 100 -12.68 3.36 2.52
N THR A 101 -13.34 2.64 3.43
CA THR A 101 -12.76 2.19 4.70
C THR A 101 -12.44 0.70 4.62
N ILE A 102 -11.39 0.28 5.34
CA ILE A 102 -11.07 -1.13 5.54
C ILE A 102 -10.62 -1.34 6.97
N GLU A 103 -11.18 -2.36 7.61
CA GLU A 103 -10.90 -2.71 8.99
C GLU A 103 -10.58 -4.20 9.05
N MET A 104 -9.49 -4.56 9.73
CA MET A 104 -9.18 -5.94 10.09
C MET A 104 -9.78 -6.21 11.47
N ILE A 105 -10.63 -7.21 11.56
CA ILE A 105 -11.35 -7.56 12.78
C ILE A 105 -10.74 -8.80 13.40
N GLU A 106 -10.28 -8.65 14.63
CA GLU A 106 -9.78 -9.72 15.49
C GLU A 106 -10.58 -9.69 16.80
N GLU A 107 -11.64 -10.48 16.87
CA GLU A 107 -12.55 -10.54 18.02
C GLU A 107 -12.59 -11.96 18.58
N PRO A 108 -12.46 -12.14 19.92
CA PRO A 108 -12.67 -13.44 20.56
C PRO A 108 -14.08 -13.98 20.28
N ASP A 109 -14.17 -15.24 19.92
CA ASP A 109 -15.44 -15.95 19.78
C ASP A 109 -15.50 -17.22 20.66
N SER A 110 -16.50 -18.08 20.48
CA SER A 110 -16.70 -19.26 21.33
C SER A 110 -15.67 -20.38 21.12
N ILE A 111 -14.87 -20.33 20.05
CA ILE A 111 -13.90 -21.35 19.65
C ILE A 111 -12.49 -20.83 19.43
N GLY A 112 -12.29 -19.49 19.42
CA GLY A 112 -10.98 -18.89 19.18
C GLY A 112 -11.07 -17.37 19.01
N THR A 113 -10.38 -16.86 17.99
CA THR A 113 -10.41 -15.47 17.59
C THR A 113 -10.80 -15.38 16.13
N ALA A 114 -11.86 -14.65 15.82
CA ALA A 114 -12.27 -14.38 14.45
C ALA A 114 -11.20 -13.50 13.77
N PHE A 115 -10.96 -13.74 12.47
CA PHE A 115 -10.08 -12.94 11.65
C PHE A 115 -10.76 -12.69 10.30
N TYR A 116 -11.22 -11.47 10.08
CA TYR A 116 -11.86 -11.08 8.84
C TYR A 116 -11.76 -9.58 8.59
N PHE A 117 -12.10 -9.14 7.38
CA PHE A 117 -12.12 -7.73 7.03
C PHE A 117 -13.55 -7.20 6.92
N LYS A 118 -13.70 -5.91 7.27
CA LYS A 118 -14.87 -5.12 6.87
C LYS A 118 -14.42 -4.08 5.85
N VAL A 119 -15.15 -3.98 4.75
CA VAL A 119 -14.96 -2.93 3.76
C VAL A 119 -16.21 -2.07 3.73
N ASN A 120 -16.05 -0.77 3.93
CA ASN A 120 -17.16 0.17 4.08
C ASN A 120 -18.21 -0.32 5.11
N GLY A 121 -17.73 -0.85 6.24
CA GLY A 121 -18.55 -1.41 7.32
C GLY A 121 -19.17 -2.79 7.04
N THR A 122 -19.03 -3.34 5.82
CA THR A 122 -19.60 -4.65 5.44
C THR A 122 -18.57 -5.76 5.64
N PRO A 123 -18.87 -6.80 6.47
CA PRO A 123 -18.00 -7.96 6.59
C PRO A 123 -17.83 -8.69 5.28
N LEU A 124 -16.59 -9.08 4.96
CA LEU A 124 -16.25 -9.75 3.71
C LEU A 124 -15.39 -10.99 3.96
N TYR A 125 -15.79 -12.10 3.35
CA TYR A 125 -14.95 -13.30 3.30
C TYR A 125 -13.94 -13.17 2.15
N MET A 126 -12.64 -13.29 2.47
CA MET A 126 -11.55 -13.14 1.51
C MET A 126 -11.36 -14.44 0.73
N LYS A 127 -11.68 -14.39 -0.57
CA LYS A 127 -11.50 -15.48 -1.53
C LYS A 127 -10.31 -15.15 -2.42
N GLY A 128 -9.28 -15.97 -2.38
CA GLY A 128 -8.07 -15.63 -3.15
C GLY A 128 -6.97 -16.66 -3.06
N ALA A 129 -5.79 -16.26 -3.49
CA ALA A 129 -4.59 -17.09 -3.54
C ALA A 129 -3.34 -16.25 -3.26
N ASN A 130 -2.20 -16.96 -3.03
CA ASN A 130 -0.89 -16.32 -3.08
C ASN A 130 -0.52 -16.02 -4.54
N TYR A 131 0.00 -14.82 -4.76
CA TYR A 131 0.58 -14.40 -6.03
C TYR A 131 2.11 -14.40 -5.94
N ILE A 132 2.74 -15.00 -6.92
CA ILE A 132 4.16 -14.89 -7.23
C ILE A 132 4.29 -14.32 -8.64
N PRO A 133 5.43 -13.72 -9.03
CA PRO A 133 5.61 -13.19 -10.38
C PRO A 133 5.28 -14.24 -11.44
N GLU A 134 4.54 -13.85 -12.49
CA GLU A 134 4.11 -14.73 -13.59
C GLU A 134 5.29 -15.25 -14.40
N GLU A 135 6.42 -14.56 -14.35
CA GLU A 135 7.62 -14.86 -15.12
C GLU A 135 8.84 -14.92 -14.22
N MET A 136 9.70 -15.93 -14.39
CA MET A 136 10.98 -16.00 -13.71
C MET A 136 11.92 -14.86 -14.10
N ILE A 137 11.80 -14.39 -15.35
CA ILE A 137 12.55 -13.25 -15.88
C ILE A 137 11.60 -12.05 -15.85
N THR A 138 11.76 -11.18 -14.88
CA THR A 138 10.82 -10.07 -14.60
C THR A 138 10.65 -9.10 -15.77
N SER A 139 11.67 -8.95 -16.66
CA SER A 139 11.56 -8.15 -17.88
C SER A 139 10.60 -8.74 -18.93
N TRP A 140 10.12 -9.97 -18.75
CA TRP A 140 9.11 -10.60 -19.60
C TRP A 140 7.68 -10.41 -19.08
N MET A 141 7.55 -9.86 -17.88
CA MET A 141 6.24 -9.44 -17.37
C MET A 141 5.70 -8.29 -18.23
N SER A 142 4.41 -8.30 -18.48
CA SER A 142 3.75 -7.21 -19.20
C SER A 142 2.37 -6.93 -18.63
N ARG A 143 1.92 -5.69 -18.79
CA ARG A 143 0.58 -5.28 -18.34
C ARG A 143 -0.51 -6.19 -18.90
N GLU A 144 -0.40 -6.59 -20.18
CA GLU A 144 -1.40 -7.41 -20.84
C GLU A 144 -1.49 -8.82 -20.25
N LYS A 145 -0.33 -9.43 -19.93
CA LYS A 145 -0.31 -10.76 -19.31
C LYS A 145 -0.89 -10.72 -17.90
N THR A 146 -0.44 -9.76 -17.10
CA THR A 146 -0.93 -9.54 -15.74
C THR A 146 -2.45 -9.26 -15.74
N GLN A 147 -2.91 -8.39 -16.63
CA GLN A 147 -4.34 -8.06 -16.74
C GLN A 147 -5.18 -9.30 -17.06
N LYS A 148 -4.75 -10.10 -18.04
CA LYS A 148 -5.46 -11.34 -18.39
C LYS A 148 -5.53 -12.32 -17.24
N LEU A 149 -4.43 -12.47 -16.47
CA LEU A 149 -4.39 -13.33 -15.29
C LEU A 149 -5.38 -12.83 -14.21
N LEU A 150 -5.35 -11.52 -13.90
CA LEU A 150 -6.20 -10.94 -12.88
C LEU A 150 -7.69 -10.94 -13.28
N GLU A 151 -8.01 -10.75 -14.56
CA GLU A 151 -9.37 -10.91 -15.09
C GLU A 151 -9.88 -12.35 -14.91
N GLN A 152 -9.04 -13.37 -15.09
CA GLN A 152 -9.39 -14.77 -14.81
C GLN A 152 -9.59 -15.03 -13.31
N CYS A 153 -8.77 -14.41 -12.44
CA CYS A 153 -8.96 -14.50 -11.00
C CYS A 153 -10.36 -14.00 -10.58
N VAL A 154 -10.82 -12.90 -11.16
CA VAL A 154 -12.14 -12.33 -10.87
C VAL A 154 -13.26 -13.10 -11.56
N GLY A 155 -13.15 -13.29 -12.90
CA GLY A 155 -14.23 -13.84 -13.72
C GLY A 155 -14.45 -15.33 -13.54
N ASP A 156 -13.37 -16.12 -13.51
CA ASP A 156 -13.46 -17.58 -13.47
C ASP A 156 -13.41 -18.12 -12.04
N ALA A 157 -12.58 -17.52 -11.19
CA ALA A 157 -12.33 -18.00 -9.83
C ALA A 157 -13.05 -17.18 -8.73
N HIS A 158 -13.76 -16.12 -9.08
CA HIS A 158 -14.50 -15.26 -8.15
C HIS A 158 -13.65 -14.76 -6.96
N MET A 159 -12.38 -14.47 -7.22
CA MET A 159 -11.46 -13.96 -6.21
C MET A 159 -11.73 -12.47 -5.94
N ASN A 160 -11.53 -12.08 -4.68
CA ASN A 160 -11.62 -10.69 -4.24
C ASN A 160 -10.37 -10.23 -3.47
N MET A 161 -9.38 -11.13 -3.28
CA MET A 161 -8.10 -10.81 -2.66
C MET A 161 -6.97 -11.62 -3.27
N LEU A 162 -5.78 -11.02 -3.36
CA LEU A 162 -4.52 -11.72 -3.64
C LEU A 162 -3.48 -11.34 -2.60
N ARG A 163 -2.65 -12.30 -2.19
CA ARG A 163 -1.49 -12.05 -1.35
C ARG A 163 -0.22 -12.04 -2.19
N ILE A 164 0.48 -10.92 -2.20
CA ILE A 164 1.81 -10.81 -2.77
C ILE A 164 2.79 -11.42 -1.80
N TRP A 165 3.29 -12.59 -2.15
CA TRP A 165 4.19 -13.36 -1.29
C TRP A 165 5.58 -12.73 -1.18
N GLY A 166 6.11 -12.66 0.05
CA GLY A 166 7.39 -12.01 0.37
C GLY A 166 8.64 -12.65 -0.21
N GLY A 167 8.53 -13.84 -0.81
CA GLY A 167 9.61 -14.49 -1.58
C GLY A 167 9.65 -14.11 -3.06
N GLY A 168 8.80 -13.17 -3.49
CA GLY A 168 8.75 -12.64 -4.85
C GLY A 168 9.42 -11.28 -4.99
N ILE A 169 8.72 -10.38 -5.67
CA ILE A 169 9.10 -8.97 -5.84
C ILE A 169 7.87 -8.10 -5.58
N TYR A 170 8.09 -6.82 -5.26
CA TYR A 170 6.99 -5.85 -5.31
C TYR A 170 6.50 -5.69 -6.75
N PRO A 171 5.21 -5.93 -7.04
CA PRO A 171 4.70 -5.77 -8.38
C PRO A 171 4.85 -4.33 -8.90
N PRO A 172 4.89 -4.15 -10.23
CA PRO A 172 4.87 -2.82 -10.84
C PRO A 172 3.52 -2.12 -10.62
N ASP A 173 3.47 -0.79 -10.77
CA ASP A 173 2.28 0.02 -10.50
C ASP A 173 1.04 -0.45 -11.26
N TYR A 174 1.20 -0.86 -12.52
CA TYR A 174 0.07 -1.37 -13.31
C TYR A 174 -0.64 -2.59 -12.70
N PHE A 175 0.04 -3.40 -11.87
CA PHE A 175 -0.59 -4.50 -11.15
C PHE A 175 -1.65 -3.98 -10.18
N PHE A 176 -1.30 -2.97 -9.40
CA PHE A 176 -2.22 -2.36 -8.43
C PHE A 176 -3.33 -1.58 -9.13
N GLU A 177 -3.03 -0.88 -10.23
CA GLU A 177 -4.04 -0.21 -11.06
C GLU A 177 -5.09 -1.19 -11.60
N ILE A 178 -4.67 -2.38 -12.02
CA ILE A 178 -5.58 -3.45 -12.46
C ILE A 178 -6.38 -3.98 -11.26
N CYS A 179 -5.74 -4.22 -10.12
CA CYS A 179 -6.44 -4.62 -8.89
C CYS A 179 -7.48 -3.60 -8.45
N ASP A 180 -7.16 -2.30 -8.53
CA ASP A 180 -8.10 -1.21 -8.26
C ASP A 180 -9.32 -1.26 -9.17
N SER A 181 -9.10 -1.50 -10.46
CA SER A 181 -10.17 -1.54 -11.48
C SER A 181 -11.02 -2.80 -11.42
N LEU A 182 -10.46 -3.92 -10.98
CA LEU A 182 -11.15 -5.21 -10.88
C LEU A 182 -11.72 -5.50 -9.47
N GLY A 183 -11.42 -4.66 -8.48
CA GLY A 183 -11.87 -4.88 -7.12
C GLY A 183 -11.13 -6.01 -6.39
N ILE A 184 -9.86 -6.23 -6.70
CA ILE A 184 -9.03 -7.22 -6.02
C ILE A 184 -8.32 -6.55 -4.86
N LEU A 185 -8.62 -6.94 -3.63
CA LEU A 185 -7.86 -6.52 -2.47
C LEU A 185 -6.45 -7.15 -2.49
N VAL A 186 -5.46 -6.42 -1.99
CA VAL A 186 -4.07 -6.87 -1.95
C VAL A 186 -3.58 -6.93 -0.51
N TRP A 187 -3.14 -8.12 -0.11
CA TRP A 187 -2.30 -8.35 1.04
C TRP A 187 -0.84 -8.30 0.55
N GLN A 188 -0.09 -7.31 0.97
CA GLN A 188 1.29 -7.11 0.55
C GLN A 188 2.26 -7.52 1.64
N ASP A 189 3.03 -8.60 1.43
CA ASP A 189 4.18 -8.89 2.28
C ASP A 189 5.33 -7.92 1.96
N PHE A 190 6.11 -7.53 2.96
CA PHE A 190 7.48 -7.07 2.72
C PHE A 190 8.33 -8.24 2.23
N MET A 191 9.39 -7.95 1.45
CA MET A 191 10.14 -8.98 0.71
C MET A 191 11.07 -9.81 1.60
N PHE A 192 10.47 -10.48 2.58
CA PHE A 192 11.12 -11.41 3.50
C PHE A 192 10.39 -12.75 3.49
N ALA A 193 11.11 -13.85 3.23
CA ALA A 193 10.50 -15.19 3.21
C ALA A 193 11.53 -16.28 3.55
N GLY A 194 11.17 -17.15 4.49
CA GLY A 194 11.78 -18.47 4.74
C GLY A 194 13.31 -18.53 4.81
N SER A 195 13.97 -17.43 5.20
CA SER A 195 15.43 -17.34 5.29
C SER A 195 15.83 -16.52 6.51
N THR A 196 17.10 -16.61 6.90
CA THR A 196 17.72 -15.72 7.88
C THR A 196 18.25 -14.48 7.19
N TYR A 197 18.09 -13.33 7.82
CA TYR A 197 18.49 -12.03 7.28
C TYR A 197 19.54 -11.37 8.16
N PRO A 198 20.42 -10.54 7.59
CA PRO A 198 21.31 -9.71 8.38
C PRO A 198 20.52 -8.75 9.28
N TYR A 199 21.07 -8.43 10.45
CA TYR A 199 20.48 -7.51 11.43
C TYR A 199 21.42 -6.35 11.78
N THR A 200 22.39 -6.06 10.89
CA THR A 200 23.26 -4.90 11.03
C THR A 200 22.46 -3.60 10.88
N ASP A 201 22.89 -2.54 11.53
CA ASP A 201 22.23 -1.23 11.42
C ASP A 201 22.14 -0.76 9.97
N GLU A 202 23.15 -1.04 9.15
CA GLU A 202 23.16 -0.73 7.73
C GLU A 202 22.00 -1.44 7.00
N PHE A 203 21.86 -2.75 7.21
CA PHE A 203 20.79 -3.54 6.60
C PHE A 203 19.40 -3.07 7.07
N ILE A 204 19.23 -2.89 8.39
CA ILE A 204 17.96 -2.41 8.97
C ILE A 204 17.58 -1.04 8.39
N ASN A 205 18.53 -0.11 8.27
CA ASN A 205 18.27 1.20 7.68
C ASN A 205 17.88 1.11 6.20
N ASN A 206 18.53 0.23 5.43
CA ASN A 206 18.17 0.00 4.03
C ASN A 206 16.74 -0.56 3.91
N VAL A 207 16.36 -1.53 4.75
CA VAL A 207 15.00 -2.09 4.82
C VAL A 207 13.97 -1.02 5.16
N LYS A 208 14.26 -0.15 6.13
CA LYS A 208 13.35 0.97 6.49
C LYS A 208 13.12 1.90 5.30
N GLU A 209 14.16 2.24 4.56
CA GLU A 209 14.02 3.11 3.38
C GLU A 209 13.27 2.42 2.23
N GLU A 210 13.48 1.12 2.01
CA GLU A 210 12.70 0.33 1.06
C GLU A 210 11.21 0.31 1.46
N ALA A 211 10.91 -0.04 2.70
CA ALA A 211 9.54 -0.08 3.22
C ALA A 211 8.84 1.27 3.05
N LYS A 212 9.47 2.37 3.46
CA LYS A 212 8.92 3.73 3.28
C LYS A 212 8.58 4.03 1.83
N LYS A 213 9.49 3.74 0.90
CA LYS A 213 9.29 4.00 -0.53
C LYS A 213 8.09 3.24 -1.06
N HIS A 214 7.96 1.95 -0.72
CA HIS A 214 6.84 1.12 -1.17
C HIS A 214 5.51 1.52 -0.51
N VAL A 215 5.51 1.84 0.78
CA VAL A 215 4.30 2.34 1.46
C VAL A 215 3.83 3.66 0.82
N VAL A 216 4.73 4.59 0.57
CA VAL A 216 4.38 5.87 -0.09
C VAL A 216 3.88 5.64 -1.52
N ARG A 217 4.54 4.75 -2.28
CA ARG A 217 4.15 4.41 -3.65
C ARG A 217 2.73 3.84 -3.73
N LEU A 218 2.36 2.98 -2.79
CA LEU A 218 1.14 2.18 -2.88
C LEU A 218 -0.04 2.74 -2.06
N LYS A 219 0.16 3.72 -1.21
CA LYS A 219 -0.86 4.21 -0.27
C LYS A 219 -2.15 4.77 -0.91
N ASN A 220 -2.11 5.16 -2.18
CA ASN A 220 -3.29 5.68 -2.89
C ASN A 220 -4.14 4.57 -3.54
N HIS A 221 -3.65 3.33 -3.61
CA HIS A 221 -4.39 2.22 -4.19
C HIS A 221 -5.47 1.72 -3.23
N PRO A 222 -6.77 1.81 -3.58
CA PRO A 222 -7.84 1.30 -2.72
C PRO A 222 -7.78 -0.23 -2.58
N SER A 223 -7.18 -0.92 -3.52
CA SER A 223 -6.94 -2.36 -3.45
C SER A 223 -6.00 -2.76 -2.30
N LEU A 224 -5.06 -1.91 -1.90
CA LEU A 224 -4.13 -2.24 -0.82
C LEU A 224 -4.88 -2.37 0.52
N ALA A 225 -4.97 -3.58 1.05
CA ALA A 225 -5.74 -3.90 2.26
C ALA A 225 -4.88 -4.10 3.50
N LEU A 226 -3.70 -4.72 3.36
CA LEU A 226 -2.87 -5.14 4.47
C LEU A 226 -1.39 -5.15 4.08
N TRP A 227 -0.56 -4.70 5.01
CA TRP A 227 0.88 -4.93 4.99
C TRP A 227 1.22 -6.07 5.95
N CYS A 228 2.07 -7.00 5.51
CA CYS A 228 2.56 -8.10 6.35
C CYS A 228 4.08 -8.05 6.44
N GLY A 229 4.60 -8.19 7.64
CA GLY A 229 6.03 -8.04 7.92
C GLY A 229 6.92 -9.04 7.17
N ASN A 230 6.46 -10.30 7.04
CA ASN A 230 7.24 -11.35 6.39
C ASN A 230 6.40 -12.60 6.09
N ASN A 231 7.02 -13.55 5.37
CA ASN A 231 6.49 -14.90 5.22
C ASN A 231 7.31 -15.90 6.05
N GLU A 232 6.71 -16.47 7.10
CA GLU A 232 7.15 -17.67 7.84
C GLU A 232 8.53 -17.59 8.52
N ILE A 233 9.12 -16.43 8.72
CA ILE A 233 10.44 -16.35 9.35
C ILE A 233 10.37 -16.77 10.81
N SER A 234 9.34 -16.32 11.55
CA SER A 234 9.11 -16.75 12.92
C SER A 234 8.93 -18.28 13.02
N GLU A 235 8.20 -18.88 12.06
CA GLU A 235 8.04 -20.34 11.97
C GLU A 235 9.40 -21.04 11.79
N GLY A 236 10.29 -20.47 10.98
CA GLY A 236 11.65 -20.98 10.79
C GLY A 236 12.44 -21.05 12.09
N TYR A 237 12.38 -19.98 12.88
CA TYR A 237 13.06 -19.92 14.18
C TYR A 237 12.44 -20.90 15.19
N TYR A 238 11.12 -20.94 15.31
CA TYR A 238 10.46 -21.69 16.37
C TYR A 238 10.16 -23.16 16.02
N ASN A 239 9.81 -23.46 14.76
CA ASN A 239 9.20 -24.72 14.40
C ASN A 239 9.96 -25.54 13.34
N TRP A 240 10.81 -24.90 12.49
CA TRP A 240 11.51 -25.62 11.41
C TRP A 240 12.87 -26.17 11.83
N GLY A 241 13.30 -25.94 13.06
CA GLY A 241 14.56 -26.46 13.59
C GLY A 241 15.79 -25.83 12.95
N TRP A 242 15.74 -24.56 12.57
CA TRP A 242 16.87 -23.82 12.01
C TRP A 242 18.11 -23.89 12.87
N GLN A 243 17.97 -23.82 14.20
CA GLN A 243 19.11 -23.97 15.11
C GLN A 243 19.92 -25.23 14.81
N LYS A 244 19.24 -26.36 14.66
CA LYS A 244 19.89 -27.65 14.37
C LYS A 244 20.40 -27.73 12.94
N SER A 245 19.63 -27.31 11.95
CA SER A 245 20.00 -27.40 10.54
C SER A 245 21.15 -26.46 10.16
N MET A 246 21.25 -25.31 10.83
CA MET A 246 22.35 -24.35 10.67
C MET A 246 23.53 -24.64 11.60
N ASN A 247 23.41 -25.66 12.46
CA ASN A 247 24.39 -26.04 13.46
C ASN A 247 24.81 -24.86 14.41
N TRP A 248 23.81 -24.04 14.80
CA TRP A 248 24.04 -22.94 15.73
C TRP A 248 24.07 -23.43 17.17
N SER A 249 24.99 -22.89 17.95
CA SER A 249 24.93 -22.94 19.43
C SER A 249 23.70 -22.20 19.95
N ASP A 250 23.35 -22.42 21.21
CA ASP A 250 22.23 -21.70 21.84
C ASP A 250 22.45 -20.17 21.82
N ALA A 251 23.69 -19.72 21.99
CA ALA A 251 24.04 -18.30 21.96
C ALA A 251 23.85 -17.70 20.55
N GLU A 252 24.35 -18.37 19.51
CA GLU A 252 24.18 -17.93 18.11
C GLU A 252 22.71 -17.92 17.69
N TYR A 253 21.95 -18.93 18.07
CA TYR A 253 20.51 -18.99 17.80
C TYR A 253 19.78 -17.80 18.44
N GLN A 254 20.06 -17.51 19.72
CA GLN A 254 19.43 -16.39 20.41
C GLN A 254 19.84 -15.04 19.79
N GLU A 255 21.10 -14.87 19.44
CA GLU A 255 21.60 -13.66 18.78
C GLU A 255 20.91 -13.41 17.43
N MET A 256 20.79 -14.44 16.59
CA MET A 256 20.12 -14.35 15.30
C MET A 256 18.63 -14.02 15.44
N LYS A 257 17.96 -14.63 16.41
CA LYS A 257 16.54 -14.39 16.71
C LYS A 257 16.32 -12.96 17.22
N ASP A 258 17.12 -12.50 18.19
CA ASP A 258 17.03 -11.14 18.73
C ASP A 258 17.39 -10.08 17.67
N GLY A 259 18.26 -10.45 16.74
CA GLY A 259 18.60 -9.63 15.57
C GLY A 259 17.41 -9.48 14.63
N TYR A 260 16.72 -10.58 14.33
CA TYR A 260 15.51 -10.56 13.51
C TYR A 260 14.37 -9.75 14.15
N ASP A 261 14.19 -9.83 15.47
CA ASP A 261 13.16 -9.07 16.19
C ASP A 261 13.36 -7.53 16.09
N LYS A 262 14.51 -7.06 15.61
CA LYS A 262 14.79 -5.63 15.34
C LYS A 262 14.45 -5.21 13.90
N LEU A 263 14.33 -6.18 13.01
CA LEU A 263 14.04 -5.95 11.59
C LEU A 263 12.53 -5.69 11.37
#